data_be8a01a95f3bd33ced1a1c768a73c239
#
_entry.id   be8a01a95f3bd33ced1a1c768a73c239
#
_cell.length_a   1.000
_cell.length_b   1.000
_cell.length_c   1.000
_cell.angle_alpha   90.00
_cell.angle_beta   90.00
_cell.angle_gamma   90.00
#
_symmetry.space_group_name_H-M   'P 1'
#
loop_
_entity.id
_entity.type
_entity.pdbx_description
1 polymer ?
#
loop_
_entity_poly.entity_id
_entity_poly.type
_entity_poly.pdbx_seq_one_letter_code
_entity_poly.pdbx_strand_id
1 'polypeptide(L)'
;MKNITNVFYEFLIALCCLMSSSTLWAWEDMPMPRLHVEGRYLVDPHGNKVNLHGFAQTYSPWFNEMGQKWDNYDVAKCLKYNQGLIDDIIDAGWKMNFLRLHMDPYWSNSPGIHVEGENDISAFDFNRFKTYLDRVFIPMAEYAVSKGLYVVMRPPGVCPEKIAVGDEYNQYLIKVWTHVAQHPKLKNHPNIMFELANEPINILGPDGTYGAGSQGHFDKLKEYFQSVVDAMRAQGCDNILWIPGLGYQGLYKGFAVNPIEGENIGYAVHLYPGWMGSDGENGDGGSSTGGYEPFQQGWDDSVAPVATFAPIMITEMDWAPSKYNASWGKAHTGTFGGPGFGANMKHIVDNSGNVSWLIFTGADLLAKFKDTPPAEGEAYTFLTDPEACPWPTYHWYQEYAKENYPRPDFTYQSHSDNGDGTYTNPVIFGDFPDPDVIRVGDVYYMVSTTMYIFPGATILKSYDLVNW
;
A
#
# COMPACT_ATOMS: atom_id res chain seq x y z
N MET A 1 -10.81 34.42 45.93
CA MET A 1 -10.06 34.64 44.69
C MET A 1 -9.10 33.50 44.30
N LYS A 2 -8.98 32.42 45.06
CA LYS A 2 -8.10 31.26 44.71
C LYS A 2 -8.79 30.13 43.93
N ASN A 3 -10.10 30.15 43.72
CA ASN A 3 -10.82 29.06 43.04
C ASN A 3 -11.18 29.35 41.58
N ILE A 4 -10.99 30.56 41.09
CA ILE A 4 -11.32 30.90 39.70
C ILE A 4 -10.14 30.59 38.75
N THR A 5 -8.92 30.68 39.28
CA THR A 5 -7.70 30.42 38.50
C THR A 5 -7.51 28.94 38.17
N ASN A 6 -7.91 28.02 39.04
CA ASN A 6 -7.78 26.58 38.76
C ASN A 6 -8.81 26.08 37.74
N VAL A 7 -10.03 26.61 37.76
CA VAL A 7 -11.06 26.26 36.76
C VAL A 7 -10.68 26.75 35.36
N PHE A 8 -10.02 27.91 35.29
CA PHE A 8 -9.51 28.41 33.98
C PHE A 8 -8.33 27.59 33.44
N TYR A 9 -7.47 27.06 34.30
CA TYR A 9 -6.36 26.20 33.91
C TYR A 9 -6.84 24.81 33.47
N GLU A 10 -7.81 24.22 34.16
CA GLU A 10 -8.41 22.96 33.74
C GLU A 10 -9.23 23.10 32.45
N PHE A 11 -9.89 24.25 32.25
CA PHE A 11 -10.60 24.55 31.01
C PHE A 11 -9.62 24.80 29.81
N LEU A 12 -8.46 25.41 30.09
CA LEU A 12 -7.42 25.61 29.08
C LEU A 12 -6.72 24.29 28.69
N ILE A 13 -6.49 23.41 29.67
CA ILE A 13 -5.93 22.07 29.42
C ILE A 13 -6.96 21.18 28.69
N ALA A 14 -8.23 21.24 29.05
CA ALA A 14 -9.29 20.54 28.32
C ALA A 14 -9.50 21.11 26.92
N LEU A 15 -9.36 22.41 26.71
CA LEU A 15 -9.44 23.06 25.39
C LEU A 15 -8.20 22.76 24.54
N CYS A 16 -7.00 22.64 25.14
CA CYS A 16 -5.79 22.20 24.45
C CYS A 16 -5.82 20.69 24.11
N CYS A 17 -6.48 19.86 24.93
CA CYS A 17 -6.67 18.44 24.60
C CYS A 17 -7.78 18.22 23.54
N LEU A 18 -8.67 19.20 23.33
CA LEU A 18 -9.70 19.17 22.28
C LEU A 18 -9.22 19.77 20.94
N MET A 19 -8.01 20.32 20.89
CA MET A 19 -7.45 20.93 19.66
C MET A 19 -6.34 20.13 19.01
N SER A 20 -6.21 18.83 19.24
CA SER A 20 -5.20 18.02 18.55
C SER A 20 -5.68 16.66 18.06
N SER A 21 -6.85 16.60 17.47
CA SER A 21 -7.09 15.67 16.39
C SER A 21 -6.93 16.45 15.07
N SER A 22 -5.70 16.84 14.76
CA SER A 22 -5.37 17.15 13.38
C SER A 22 -5.52 15.85 12.61
N THR A 23 -6.64 15.70 11.94
CA THR A 23 -6.79 14.72 10.87
C THR A 23 -5.65 14.99 9.91
N LEU A 24 -4.67 14.10 9.88
CA LEU A 24 -3.59 14.15 8.90
C LEU A 24 -4.18 13.69 7.56
N TRP A 25 -3.97 14.48 6.52
CA TRP A 25 -4.55 14.27 5.20
C TRP A 25 -3.41 14.04 4.20
N ALA A 26 -3.50 13.04 3.34
CA ALA A 26 -2.55 12.87 2.21
C ALA A 26 -2.74 13.98 1.16
N TRP A 27 -3.91 14.56 1.11
CA TRP A 27 -4.29 15.79 0.42
C TRP A 27 -5.50 16.38 1.17
N GLU A 28 -5.91 17.56 0.81
CA GLU A 28 -6.84 18.39 1.60
C GLU A 28 -8.09 17.70 2.16
N ASP A 29 -8.49 16.60 1.63
CA ASP A 29 -9.69 15.89 2.08
C ASP A 29 -9.48 14.41 2.42
N MET A 30 -8.27 13.87 2.56
CA MET A 30 -8.04 12.47 2.87
C MET A 30 -7.88 12.18 4.37
N PRO A 31 -8.83 11.52 5.04
CA PRO A 31 -8.64 11.07 6.41
C PRO A 31 -7.64 9.91 6.49
N MET A 32 -6.96 9.81 7.62
CA MET A 32 -6.02 8.75 7.94
C MET A 32 -6.51 7.92 9.14
N PRO A 33 -7.68 7.26 9.06
CA PRO A 33 -8.16 6.44 10.14
C PRO A 33 -7.23 5.24 10.35
N ARG A 34 -7.25 4.67 11.56
CA ARG A 34 -6.61 3.38 11.79
C ARG A 34 -7.30 2.31 10.95
N LEU A 35 -6.54 1.63 10.10
CA LEU A 35 -7.05 0.50 9.34
C LEU A 35 -6.85 -0.81 10.11
N HIS A 36 -7.73 -1.77 9.86
CA HIS A 36 -7.62 -3.15 10.32
C HIS A 36 -8.03 -4.10 9.19
N VAL A 37 -7.75 -5.38 9.36
CA VAL A 37 -8.17 -6.40 8.41
C VAL A 37 -9.50 -7.00 8.89
N GLU A 38 -10.51 -6.94 8.04
CA GLU A 38 -11.80 -7.61 8.24
C GLU A 38 -12.11 -8.50 7.04
N GLY A 39 -12.03 -9.81 7.25
CA GLY A 39 -12.12 -10.78 6.17
C GLY A 39 -11.06 -10.51 5.10
N ARG A 40 -11.49 -10.26 3.88
CA ARG A 40 -10.59 -10.02 2.76
C ARG A 40 -10.24 -8.54 2.50
N TYR A 41 -10.64 -7.62 3.37
CA TYR A 41 -10.52 -6.20 3.12
C TYR A 41 -9.67 -5.48 4.19
N LEU A 42 -9.03 -4.40 3.78
CA LEU A 42 -8.68 -3.33 4.70
C LEU A 42 -9.94 -2.52 4.98
N VAL A 43 -10.19 -2.24 6.25
CA VAL A 43 -11.39 -1.56 6.70
C VAL A 43 -11.03 -0.45 7.68
N ASP A 44 -11.72 0.67 7.57
CA ASP A 44 -11.62 1.77 8.52
C ASP A 44 -12.54 1.52 9.76
N PRO A 45 -12.48 2.34 10.81
CA PRO A 45 -13.31 2.17 12.00
C PRO A 45 -14.82 2.26 11.76
N HIS A 46 -15.24 2.78 10.62
CA HIS A 46 -16.64 2.91 10.21
C HIS A 46 -17.13 1.75 9.33
N GLY A 47 -16.27 0.76 9.05
CA GLY A 47 -16.59 -0.37 8.19
C GLY A 47 -16.42 -0.11 6.70
N ASN A 48 -15.84 1.04 6.29
CA ASN A 48 -15.58 1.30 4.89
C ASN A 48 -14.37 0.51 4.41
N LYS A 49 -14.50 -0.12 3.25
CA LYS A 49 -13.40 -0.82 2.59
C LYS A 49 -12.45 0.21 1.98
N VAL A 50 -11.16 -0.01 2.17
CA VAL A 50 -10.11 0.91 1.72
C VAL A 50 -9.09 0.15 0.87
N ASN A 51 -8.78 0.67 -0.30
CA ASN A 51 -7.62 0.27 -1.10
C ASN A 51 -6.61 1.42 -1.12
N LEU A 52 -5.34 1.10 -0.93
CA LEU A 52 -4.27 2.07 -0.88
C LEU A 52 -3.51 2.11 -2.21
N HIS A 53 -3.08 3.31 -2.60
CA HIS A 53 -2.31 3.55 -3.81
C HIS A 53 -1.08 4.38 -3.45
N GLY A 54 0.09 3.89 -3.78
CA GLY A 54 1.30 4.49 -3.26
C GLY A 54 2.50 4.44 -4.18
N PHE A 55 3.65 4.68 -3.57
CA PHE A 55 4.95 4.58 -4.21
C PHE A 55 5.97 3.97 -3.27
N ALA A 56 7.09 3.51 -3.84
CA ALA A 56 8.19 2.98 -3.07
C ALA A 56 9.30 4.04 -2.94
N GLN A 57 9.81 4.20 -1.74
CA GLN A 57 11.01 4.98 -1.49
C GLN A 57 12.24 4.07 -1.54
N THR A 58 12.73 3.86 -2.74
CA THR A 58 13.95 3.14 -3.05
C THR A 58 14.76 3.96 -4.03
N TYR A 59 16.01 3.58 -4.24
CA TYR A 59 16.92 4.22 -5.20
C TYR A 59 17.15 5.72 -4.98
N SER A 60 17.30 6.12 -3.74
CA SER A 60 17.78 7.45 -3.43
C SER A 60 19.31 7.46 -3.17
N PRO A 61 19.96 8.61 -3.17
CA PRO A 61 21.40 8.70 -2.94
C PRO A 61 21.93 8.04 -1.67
N TRP A 62 21.07 7.77 -0.69
CA TRP A 62 21.42 7.13 0.59
C TRP A 62 20.85 5.73 0.75
N PHE A 63 20.35 5.14 -0.32
CA PHE A 63 19.75 3.84 -0.31
C PHE A 63 20.39 2.93 -1.36
N ASN A 64 20.37 1.64 -1.09
CA ASN A 64 21.02 0.63 -1.89
C ASN A 64 22.53 0.90 -2.04
N GLU A 65 23.13 0.36 -3.05
CA GLU A 65 24.51 0.60 -3.44
C GLU A 65 24.84 2.09 -3.68
N MET A 66 23.82 2.91 -3.91
CA MET A 66 24.00 4.36 -4.08
C MET A 66 24.43 5.04 -2.79
N GLY A 67 23.95 4.60 -1.65
CA GLY A 67 24.34 5.13 -0.35
C GLY A 67 25.84 5.03 -0.08
N GLN A 68 26.49 3.97 -0.54
CA GLN A 68 27.95 3.80 -0.43
C GLN A 68 28.75 4.83 -1.25
N LYS A 69 28.14 5.41 -2.27
CA LYS A 69 28.78 6.36 -3.17
C LYS A 69 28.61 7.81 -2.75
N TRP A 70 27.60 8.10 -1.90
CA TRP A 70 27.16 9.48 -1.77
C TRP A 70 27.66 10.17 -0.52
N ASP A 71 27.49 9.64 0.66
CA ASP A 71 27.81 10.51 1.79
C ASP A 71 27.81 9.82 3.16
N ASN A 72 28.86 9.25 3.56
CA ASN A 72 29.27 8.96 4.93
C ASN A 72 28.18 9.00 6.03
N TYR A 73 26.99 8.42 5.79
CA TYR A 73 25.90 8.36 6.77
C TYR A 73 25.38 9.75 7.23
N ASP A 74 25.32 10.70 6.30
CA ASP A 74 24.77 12.03 6.57
C ASP A 74 23.23 11.99 6.69
N VAL A 75 22.77 11.81 7.92
CA VAL A 75 21.34 11.72 8.27
C VAL A 75 20.57 12.96 7.86
N ALA A 76 21.15 14.15 8.07
CA ALA A 76 20.44 15.40 7.79
C ALA A 76 20.18 15.59 6.29
N LYS A 77 21.17 15.28 5.46
CA LYS A 77 20.98 15.32 4.00
C LYS A 77 20.03 14.24 3.50
N CYS A 78 20.14 13.02 4.05
CA CYS A 78 19.24 11.93 3.72
C CYS A 78 17.78 12.31 4.00
N LEU A 79 17.48 12.78 5.20
CA LEU A 79 16.13 13.18 5.57
C LEU A 79 15.63 14.35 4.70
N LYS A 80 16.46 15.38 4.52
CA LYS A 80 16.08 16.52 3.68
C LYS A 80 15.72 16.10 2.25
N TYR A 81 16.52 15.22 1.64
CA TYR A 81 16.28 14.75 0.28
C TYR A 81 14.97 13.95 0.19
N ASN A 82 14.83 12.95 1.05
CA ASN A 82 13.69 12.04 0.96
C ASN A 82 12.36 12.70 1.39
N GLN A 83 12.39 13.61 2.35
CA GLN A 83 11.25 14.43 2.74
C GLN A 83 10.86 15.40 1.61
N GLY A 84 11.85 16.05 0.98
CA GLY A 84 11.61 16.91 -0.18
C GLY A 84 11.01 16.14 -1.35
N LEU A 85 11.41 14.89 -1.58
CA LEU A 85 10.86 14.06 -2.63
C LEU A 85 9.38 13.70 -2.39
N ILE A 86 8.99 13.46 -1.13
CA ILE A 86 7.58 13.28 -0.76
C ILE A 86 6.79 14.56 -1.06
N ASP A 87 7.32 15.72 -0.67
CA ASP A 87 6.67 17.01 -0.95
C ASP A 87 6.52 17.24 -2.45
N ASP A 88 7.56 17.00 -3.22
CA ASP A 88 7.54 17.17 -4.69
C ASP A 88 6.51 16.24 -5.37
N ILE A 89 6.35 15.00 -4.92
CA ILE A 89 5.33 14.07 -5.43
C ILE A 89 3.91 14.60 -5.12
N ILE A 90 3.68 15.06 -3.91
CA ILE A 90 2.39 15.62 -3.51
C ILE A 90 2.10 16.91 -4.30
N ASP A 91 3.08 17.79 -4.42
CA ASP A 91 2.96 19.06 -5.15
C ASP A 91 2.76 18.85 -6.66
N ALA A 92 3.25 17.73 -7.20
CA ALA A 92 2.97 17.31 -8.56
C ALA A 92 1.52 16.83 -8.76
N GLY A 93 0.73 16.70 -7.69
CA GLY A 93 -0.68 16.34 -7.74
C GLY A 93 -0.98 14.85 -7.68
N TRP A 94 0.00 13.99 -7.40
CA TRP A 94 -0.26 12.57 -7.19
C TRP A 94 -1.15 12.36 -5.97
N LYS A 95 -2.25 11.65 -6.15
CA LYS A 95 -3.19 11.29 -5.07
C LYS A 95 -2.80 9.96 -4.43
N MET A 96 -1.56 9.86 -4.01
CA MET A 96 -1.03 8.70 -3.32
C MET A 96 -1.37 8.76 -1.84
N ASN A 97 -1.64 7.62 -1.22
CA ASN A 97 -2.02 7.53 0.17
C ASN A 97 -1.19 6.55 0.99
N PHE A 98 -0.16 5.93 0.40
CA PHE A 98 0.84 5.20 1.16
C PHE A 98 2.23 5.25 0.54
N LEU A 99 3.22 5.01 1.40
CA LEU A 99 4.63 4.90 1.07
C LEU A 99 5.14 3.55 1.52
N ARG A 100 5.80 2.79 0.65
CA ARG A 100 6.63 1.66 1.06
C ARG A 100 8.03 2.13 1.41
N LEU A 101 8.40 2.01 2.68
CA LEU A 101 9.67 2.47 3.23
C LEU A 101 10.65 1.31 3.36
N HIS A 102 11.73 1.39 2.64
CA HIS A 102 12.83 0.47 2.72
C HIS A 102 13.77 0.85 3.88
N MET A 103 13.89 -0.01 4.89
CA MET A 103 14.93 0.12 5.91
C MET A 103 16.26 -0.40 5.34
N ASP A 104 16.90 0.41 4.54
CA ASP A 104 18.02 0.02 3.68
C ASP A 104 19.23 -0.53 4.45
N PRO A 105 19.87 -1.62 4.00
CA PRO A 105 21.03 -2.23 4.65
C PRO A 105 22.26 -1.31 4.70
N TYR A 106 22.40 -0.33 3.82
CA TYR A 106 23.47 0.67 3.86
C TYR A 106 23.65 1.30 5.26
N TRP A 107 22.52 1.61 5.94
CA TRP A 107 22.53 2.18 7.29
C TRP A 107 22.83 1.16 8.37
N SER A 108 22.45 -0.10 8.16
CA SER A 108 22.52 -1.16 9.16
C SER A 108 23.80 -1.96 9.10
N ASN A 109 24.46 -2.02 7.94
CA ASN A 109 25.70 -2.76 7.77
C ASN A 109 26.89 -2.08 8.43
N SER A 110 27.84 -2.86 8.90
CA SER A 110 29.09 -2.36 9.46
C SER A 110 29.90 -1.62 8.39
N PRO A 111 30.38 -0.39 8.67
CA PRO A 111 31.15 0.37 7.71
C PRO A 111 32.43 -0.35 7.28
N GLY A 112 32.72 -0.25 5.97
CA GLY A 112 33.94 -0.84 5.42
C GLY A 112 33.88 -2.35 5.15
N ILE A 113 32.77 -3.01 5.47
CA ILE A 113 32.50 -4.39 5.05
C ILE A 113 31.73 -4.31 3.73
N HIS A 114 32.33 -4.83 2.68
CA HIS A 114 31.67 -4.93 1.37
C HIS A 114 30.84 -6.21 1.34
N VAL A 115 29.60 -6.09 0.93
CA VAL A 115 28.68 -7.19 0.60
C VAL A 115 28.31 -7.12 -0.88
N GLU A 116 28.16 -8.26 -1.53
CA GLU A 116 27.90 -8.31 -2.97
C GLU A 116 26.45 -7.95 -3.34
N GLY A 117 25.52 -8.11 -2.38
CA GLY A 117 24.11 -7.83 -2.63
C GLY A 117 23.33 -7.60 -1.33
N GLU A 118 22.12 -7.12 -1.48
CA GLU A 118 21.21 -6.86 -0.35
C GLU A 118 20.73 -8.14 0.36
N ASN A 119 20.94 -9.31 -0.24
CA ASN A 119 20.65 -10.63 0.32
C ASN A 119 21.76 -11.17 1.24
N ASP A 120 22.87 -10.46 1.37
CA ASP A 120 23.97 -10.81 2.26
C ASP A 120 23.90 -10.03 3.57
N ILE A 121 23.45 -10.71 4.63
CA ILE A 121 23.32 -10.15 5.98
C ILE A 121 24.62 -10.26 6.82
N SER A 122 25.71 -10.73 6.27
CA SER A 122 26.98 -10.96 7.01
C SER A 122 27.57 -9.68 7.60
N ALA A 123 27.31 -8.53 6.98
CA ALA A 123 27.73 -7.21 7.47
C ALA A 123 26.72 -6.55 8.43
N PHE A 124 25.55 -7.14 8.67
CA PHE A 124 24.50 -6.55 9.49
C PHE A 124 24.93 -6.34 10.93
N ASP A 125 24.81 -5.13 11.41
CA ASP A 125 25.07 -4.73 12.80
C ASP A 125 23.77 -4.26 13.46
N PHE A 126 23.30 -5.03 14.42
CA PHE A 126 22.05 -4.75 15.09
C PHE A 126 22.06 -3.44 15.89
N ASN A 127 23.18 -3.01 16.42
CA ASN A 127 23.25 -1.74 17.13
C ASN A 127 23.17 -0.55 16.17
N ARG A 128 23.77 -0.70 14.99
CA ARG A 128 23.60 0.28 13.91
C ARG A 128 22.17 0.32 13.44
N PHE A 129 21.56 -0.84 13.20
CA PHE A 129 20.13 -0.92 12.85
C PHE A 129 19.28 -0.12 13.86
N LYS A 130 19.41 -0.38 15.16
CA LYS A 130 18.68 0.37 16.20
C LYS A 130 18.94 1.88 16.11
N THR A 131 20.19 2.26 15.94
CA THR A 131 20.58 3.66 15.85
C THR A 131 19.92 4.36 14.67
N TYR A 132 19.90 3.74 13.50
CA TYR A 132 19.36 4.37 12.31
C TYR A 132 17.86 4.13 12.13
N LEU A 133 17.29 3.13 12.78
CA LEU A 133 15.84 3.06 12.97
C LEU A 133 15.35 4.36 13.62
N ASP A 134 16.00 4.79 14.71
CA ASP A 134 15.64 6.03 15.43
C ASP A 134 15.96 7.30 14.65
N ARG A 135 17.07 7.33 13.91
CA ARG A 135 17.59 8.55 13.31
C ARG A 135 17.19 8.77 11.86
N VAL A 136 16.83 7.71 11.13
CA VAL A 136 16.49 7.76 9.70
C VAL A 136 15.10 7.25 9.44
N PHE A 137 14.82 5.98 9.74
CA PHE A 137 13.59 5.33 9.25
C PHE A 137 12.34 5.80 9.98
N ILE A 138 12.38 5.94 11.30
CA ILE A 138 11.26 6.52 12.05
C ILE A 138 11.00 7.98 11.66
N PRO A 139 11.97 8.88 11.61
CA PRO A 139 11.74 10.23 11.12
C PRO A 139 11.19 10.31 9.69
N MET A 140 11.59 9.41 8.80
CA MET A 140 11.00 9.32 7.46
C MET A 140 9.55 8.85 7.50
N ALA A 141 9.25 7.83 8.30
CA ALA A 141 7.89 7.32 8.46
C ALA A 141 6.97 8.38 9.11
N GLU A 142 7.43 9.04 10.19
CA GLU A 142 6.69 10.13 10.84
C GLU A 142 6.43 11.30 9.87
N TYR A 143 7.40 11.62 9.01
CA TYR A 143 7.21 12.66 8.00
C TYR A 143 6.17 12.26 6.96
N ALA A 144 6.24 11.05 6.41
CA ALA A 144 5.24 10.54 5.49
C ALA A 144 3.83 10.55 6.10
N VAL A 145 3.70 10.09 7.35
CA VAL A 145 2.44 10.15 8.09
C VAL A 145 1.95 11.59 8.25
N SER A 146 2.85 12.55 8.55
CA SER A 146 2.49 13.97 8.65
C SER A 146 2.00 14.59 7.34
N LYS A 147 2.30 13.94 6.21
CA LYS A 147 1.82 14.31 4.88
C LYS A 147 0.58 13.51 4.45
N GLY A 148 0.04 12.70 5.35
CA GLY A 148 -1.16 11.91 5.08
C GLY A 148 -0.91 10.61 4.33
N LEU A 149 0.26 10.03 4.45
CA LEU A 149 0.61 8.75 3.85
C LEU A 149 0.63 7.66 4.93
N TYR A 150 -0.06 6.56 4.70
CA TYR A 150 0.23 5.31 5.42
C TYR A 150 1.64 4.85 5.07
N VAL A 151 2.29 4.15 5.99
CA VAL A 151 3.65 3.66 5.76
C VAL A 151 3.70 2.15 5.90
N VAL A 152 4.27 1.48 4.91
CA VAL A 152 4.62 0.06 4.95
C VAL A 152 6.13 -0.05 5.04
N MET A 153 6.64 -0.45 6.21
CA MET A 153 8.08 -0.61 6.42
C MET A 153 8.49 -2.06 6.12
N ARG A 154 9.56 -2.26 5.34
CA ARG A 154 10.17 -3.56 5.11
C ARG A 154 11.54 -3.67 5.78
N PRO A 155 12.04 -4.88 6.11
CA PRO A 155 13.31 -5.04 6.82
C PRO A 155 14.50 -4.63 5.94
N PRO A 156 15.69 -4.43 6.51
CA PRO A 156 16.89 -4.24 5.72
C PRO A 156 17.20 -5.46 4.86
N GLY A 157 17.50 -5.20 3.59
CA GLY A 157 17.93 -6.23 2.65
C GLY A 157 16.80 -7.02 1.98
N VAL A 158 17.21 -8.00 1.20
CA VAL A 158 16.39 -8.91 0.41
C VAL A 158 16.60 -10.33 0.96
N CYS A 159 15.59 -11.19 0.83
CA CYS A 159 15.74 -12.58 1.24
C CYS A 159 16.89 -13.27 0.47
N PRO A 160 17.68 -14.11 1.13
CA PRO A 160 18.56 -15.05 0.44
C PRO A 160 17.78 -15.92 -0.56
N GLU A 161 18.43 -16.33 -1.65
CA GLU A 161 17.82 -17.22 -2.66
C GLU A 161 17.22 -18.49 -2.06
N LYS A 162 17.83 -19.00 -1.00
CA LYS A 162 17.44 -20.23 -0.30
C LYS A 162 17.31 -19.95 1.18
N ILE A 163 16.13 -20.19 1.72
CA ILE A 163 15.82 -20.03 3.14
C ILE A 163 15.33 -21.36 3.74
N ALA A 164 15.44 -21.49 5.04
CA ALA A 164 14.93 -22.64 5.79
C ALA A 164 14.39 -22.20 7.14
N VAL A 165 13.39 -22.89 7.65
CA VAL A 165 12.83 -22.63 8.98
C VAL A 165 13.94 -22.70 10.03
N GLY A 166 14.09 -21.61 10.81
CA GLY A 166 15.09 -21.49 11.85
C GLY A 166 16.51 -21.21 11.38
N ASP A 167 16.71 -20.92 10.10
CA ASP A 167 18.01 -20.50 9.57
C ASP A 167 18.47 -19.12 10.09
N GLU A 168 19.65 -18.70 9.69
CA GLU A 168 20.23 -17.43 10.12
C GLU A 168 19.35 -16.23 9.70
N TYR A 169 18.76 -16.26 8.51
CA TYR A 169 17.90 -15.20 8.03
C TYR A 169 16.55 -15.17 8.77
N ASN A 170 15.98 -16.32 9.13
CA ASN A 170 14.78 -16.37 9.98
C ASN A 170 15.05 -15.76 11.36
N GLN A 171 16.20 -16.12 11.97
CA GLN A 171 16.64 -15.55 13.25
C GLN A 171 16.86 -14.04 13.17
N TYR A 172 17.44 -13.58 12.06
CA TYR A 172 17.64 -12.17 11.76
C TYR A 172 16.29 -11.42 11.69
N LEU A 173 15.31 -11.93 10.93
CA LEU A 173 13.98 -11.32 10.83
C LEU A 173 13.29 -11.27 12.20
N ILE A 174 13.31 -12.36 12.97
CA ILE A 174 12.75 -12.38 14.33
C ILE A 174 13.39 -11.29 15.19
N LYS A 175 14.70 -11.15 15.14
CA LYS A 175 15.43 -10.15 15.93
C LYS A 175 15.07 -8.71 15.53
N VAL A 176 15.05 -8.43 14.24
CA VAL A 176 14.68 -7.11 13.70
C VAL A 176 13.25 -6.76 14.09
N TRP A 177 12.31 -7.65 13.78
CA TRP A 177 10.89 -7.38 13.97
C TRP A 177 10.46 -7.37 15.44
N THR A 178 11.09 -8.16 16.30
CA THR A 178 10.86 -8.06 17.76
C THR A 178 11.23 -6.68 18.26
N HIS A 179 12.35 -6.13 17.80
CA HIS A 179 12.77 -4.78 18.20
C HIS A 179 11.80 -3.69 17.67
N VAL A 180 11.40 -3.78 16.40
CA VAL A 180 10.41 -2.87 15.80
C VAL A 180 9.08 -2.95 16.53
N ALA A 181 8.60 -4.16 16.83
CA ALA A 181 7.34 -4.40 17.53
C ALA A 181 7.31 -3.91 18.99
N GLN A 182 8.48 -3.67 19.59
CA GLN A 182 8.60 -3.09 20.94
C GLN A 182 8.73 -1.57 20.91
N HIS A 183 9.07 -0.99 19.75
CA HIS A 183 9.43 0.41 19.66
C HIS A 183 8.20 1.32 19.92
N PRO A 184 8.25 2.27 20.87
CA PRO A 184 7.07 3.04 21.30
C PRO A 184 6.45 3.92 20.20
N LYS A 185 7.21 4.30 19.20
CA LYS A 185 6.73 5.08 18.04
C LYS A 185 6.17 4.23 16.90
N LEU A 186 6.41 2.92 16.90
CA LEU A 186 6.03 2.00 15.83
C LEU A 186 4.94 1.03 16.28
N LYS A 187 5.07 0.50 17.50
CA LYS A 187 4.11 -0.44 18.07
C LYS A 187 2.72 0.19 18.10
N ASN A 188 1.77 -0.46 17.47
CA ASN A 188 0.37 -0.06 17.42
C ASN A 188 0.15 1.35 16.83
N HIS A 189 1.10 1.85 16.05
CA HIS A 189 0.92 3.12 15.36
C HIS A 189 -0.20 2.98 14.31
N PRO A 190 -1.21 3.87 14.30
CA PRO A 190 -2.42 3.68 13.48
C PRO A 190 -2.15 3.69 11.96
N ASN A 191 -1.09 4.33 11.52
CA ASN A 191 -0.79 4.54 10.11
C ASN A 191 0.48 3.83 9.64
N ILE A 192 1.08 2.95 10.47
CA ILE A 192 2.29 2.20 10.10
C ILE A 192 1.98 0.71 10.09
N MET A 193 2.38 0.04 9.03
CA MET A 193 2.25 -1.38 8.75
C MET A 193 3.64 -1.97 8.48
N PHE A 194 3.76 -3.29 8.50
CA PHE A 194 5.05 -3.96 8.31
C PHE A 194 4.95 -5.05 7.25
N GLU A 195 5.87 -5.06 6.30
CA GLU A 195 6.09 -6.12 5.32
C GLU A 195 7.26 -6.98 5.82
N LEU A 196 7.01 -8.26 6.07
CA LEU A 196 7.91 -9.05 6.91
C LEU A 196 9.25 -9.43 6.27
N ALA A 197 9.30 -9.52 4.95
CA ALA A 197 10.53 -9.74 4.20
C ALA A 197 10.36 -9.29 2.76
N ASN A 198 11.46 -9.18 2.02
CA ASN A 198 11.46 -8.85 0.60
C ASN A 198 11.93 -10.04 -0.23
N GLU A 199 11.09 -10.50 -1.14
CA GLU A 199 11.37 -11.47 -2.20
C GLU A 199 11.95 -12.82 -1.75
N PRO A 200 11.26 -13.60 -0.91
CA PRO A 200 11.58 -15.00 -0.75
C PRO A 200 11.49 -15.74 -2.09
N ILE A 201 12.52 -16.53 -2.42
CA ILE A 201 12.58 -17.26 -3.69
C ILE A 201 12.26 -18.73 -3.46
N ASN A 202 13.11 -19.43 -2.74
CA ASN A 202 13.01 -20.85 -2.49
C ASN A 202 13.14 -21.16 -1.00
N ILE A 203 12.33 -22.09 -0.52
CA ILE A 203 12.43 -22.59 0.85
C ILE A 203 12.71 -24.09 0.87
N LEU A 204 13.43 -24.55 1.88
CA LEU A 204 13.68 -25.97 2.11
C LEU A 204 12.37 -26.69 2.46
N GLY A 205 11.94 -27.57 1.58
CA GLY A 205 10.75 -28.38 1.77
C GLY A 205 10.97 -29.60 2.69
N PRO A 206 9.89 -30.30 3.07
CA PRO A 206 9.98 -31.50 3.92
C PRO A 206 10.67 -32.68 3.24
N ASP A 207 10.79 -32.64 1.94
CA ASP A 207 11.52 -33.63 1.13
C ASP A 207 13.04 -33.37 1.06
N GLY A 208 13.52 -32.31 1.71
CA GLY A 208 14.92 -31.92 1.71
C GLY A 208 15.36 -31.16 0.47
N THR A 209 14.42 -30.75 -0.40
CA THR A 209 14.71 -29.93 -1.59
C THR A 209 14.31 -28.47 -1.40
N TYR A 210 15.03 -27.55 -2.03
CA TYR A 210 14.64 -26.15 -2.11
C TYR A 210 13.69 -25.93 -3.28
N GLY A 211 12.63 -25.18 -3.07
CA GLY A 211 11.66 -24.87 -4.11
C GLY A 211 10.56 -23.91 -3.65
N ALA A 212 9.63 -23.64 -4.57
CA ALA A 212 8.53 -22.70 -4.39
C ALA A 212 7.16 -23.26 -4.84
N GLY A 213 7.10 -24.44 -5.44
CA GLY A 213 5.92 -24.88 -6.19
C GLY A 213 5.00 -25.87 -5.47
N SER A 214 5.45 -26.53 -4.42
CA SER A 214 4.66 -27.57 -3.73
C SER A 214 3.99 -27.05 -2.46
N GLN A 215 2.91 -27.72 -2.04
CA GLN A 215 2.27 -27.40 -0.75
C GLN A 215 3.27 -27.57 0.40
N GLY A 216 4.15 -28.57 0.37
CA GLY A 216 5.17 -28.76 1.39
C GLY A 216 6.13 -27.57 1.54
N HIS A 217 6.46 -26.87 0.44
CA HIS A 217 7.22 -25.62 0.50
C HIS A 217 6.40 -24.49 1.16
N PHE A 218 5.12 -24.38 0.85
CA PHE A 218 4.25 -23.38 1.49
C PHE A 218 4.00 -23.66 2.96
N ASP A 219 3.90 -24.94 3.36
CA ASP A 219 3.78 -25.30 4.77
C ASP A 219 5.03 -24.88 5.56
N LYS A 220 6.21 -25.03 4.96
CA LYS A 220 7.45 -24.52 5.54
C LYS A 220 7.55 -23.00 5.52
N LEU A 221 7.03 -22.34 4.50
CA LEU A 221 6.95 -20.89 4.46
C LEU A 221 5.99 -20.35 5.53
N LYS A 222 4.85 -21.03 5.73
CA LYS A 222 3.92 -20.71 6.83
C LYS A 222 4.62 -20.83 8.18
N GLU A 223 5.32 -21.93 8.45
CA GLU A 223 6.10 -22.12 9.68
C GLU A 223 7.15 -21.02 9.86
N TYR A 224 7.84 -20.65 8.78
CA TYR A 224 8.87 -19.61 8.75
C TYR A 224 8.31 -18.24 9.15
N PHE A 225 7.26 -17.76 8.48
CA PHE A 225 6.69 -16.44 8.77
C PHE A 225 5.80 -16.44 10.00
N GLN A 226 5.18 -17.56 10.37
CA GLN A 226 4.43 -17.65 11.62
C GLN A 226 5.35 -17.38 12.82
N SER A 227 6.58 -17.88 12.79
CA SER A 227 7.55 -17.60 13.86
C SER A 227 7.87 -16.10 14.02
N VAL A 228 7.88 -15.36 12.92
CA VAL A 228 8.08 -13.91 12.94
C VAL A 228 6.82 -13.18 13.44
N VAL A 229 5.66 -13.58 12.94
CA VAL A 229 4.35 -13.03 13.39
C VAL A 229 4.18 -13.24 14.90
N ASP A 230 4.42 -14.45 15.38
CA ASP A 230 4.28 -14.79 16.80
C ASP A 230 5.24 -13.98 17.67
N ALA A 231 6.48 -13.78 17.22
CA ALA A 231 7.45 -12.95 17.92
C ALA A 231 7.00 -11.50 18.03
N MET A 232 6.39 -10.93 16.98
CA MET A 232 5.85 -9.56 16.99
C MET A 232 4.59 -9.48 17.88
N ARG A 233 3.66 -10.41 17.73
CA ARG A 233 2.41 -10.45 18.52
C ARG A 233 2.68 -10.66 20.00
N ALA A 234 3.71 -11.43 20.37
CA ALA A 234 4.17 -11.59 21.75
C ALA A 234 4.61 -10.25 22.40
N GLN A 235 4.95 -9.23 21.61
CA GLN A 235 5.23 -7.88 22.08
C GLN A 235 3.96 -7.03 22.27
N GLY A 236 2.79 -7.56 21.94
CA GLY A 236 1.53 -6.81 21.91
C GLY A 236 1.46 -5.83 20.75
N CYS A 237 2.15 -6.10 19.67
CA CYS A 237 2.07 -5.37 18.41
C CYS A 237 0.88 -5.89 17.61
N ASP A 238 -0.10 -5.04 17.29
CA ASP A 238 -1.30 -5.37 16.52
C ASP A 238 -1.34 -4.68 15.14
N ASN A 239 -0.26 -4.03 14.73
CA ASN A 239 -0.13 -3.45 13.39
C ASN A 239 -0.44 -4.50 12.31
N ILE A 240 -0.93 -4.05 11.15
CA ILE A 240 -1.14 -4.91 9.99
C ILE A 240 0.23 -5.44 9.51
N LEU A 241 0.29 -6.75 9.28
CA LEU A 241 1.48 -7.45 8.80
C LEU A 241 1.22 -7.97 7.39
N TRP A 242 2.11 -7.64 6.48
CA TRP A 242 2.07 -8.08 5.09
C TRP A 242 3.04 -9.23 4.89
N ILE A 243 2.52 -10.39 4.51
CA ILE A 243 3.27 -11.63 4.40
C ILE A 243 3.72 -11.84 2.94
N PRO A 244 5.01 -12.00 2.67
CA PRO A 244 5.48 -12.30 1.33
C PRO A 244 5.29 -13.78 0.97
N GLY A 245 5.06 -14.05 -0.32
CA GLY A 245 5.03 -15.38 -0.90
C GLY A 245 6.39 -15.84 -1.41
N LEU A 246 6.44 -17.01 -2.03
CA LEU A 246 7.63 -17.55 -2.70
C LEU A 246 7.77 -17.02 -4.14
N GLY A 247 8.87 -17.41 -4.81
CA GLY A 247 9.10 -17.07 -6.21
C GLY A 247 9.11 -15.56 -6.45
N TYR A 248 9.94 -14.82 -5.71
CA TYR A 248 10.02 -13.36 -5.75
C TYR A 248 8.69 -12.67 -5.40
N GLN A 249 7.98 -13.18 -4.39
CA GLN A 249 6.65 -12.69 -4.00
C GLN A 249 5.58 -12.79 -5.10
N GLY A 250 5.67 -13.79 -5.96
CA GLY A 250 4.70 -14.05 -7.03
C GLY A 250 3.78 -15.25 -6.77
N LEU A 251 4.05 -16.10 -5.77
CA LEU A 251 3.35 -17.36 -5.56
C LEU A 251 2.72 -17.43 -4.17
N TYR A 252 1.40 -17.65 -4.11
CA TYR A 252 0.60 -17.57 -2.87
C TYR A 252 -0.35 -18.75 -2.65
N LYS A 253 -0.65 -19.55 -3.67
CA LYS A 253 -1.73 -20.55 -3.63
C LYS A 253 -1.70 -21.49 -2.44
N GLY A 254 -0.51 -21.82 -1.94
CA GLY A 254 -0.36 -22.72 -0.80
C GLY A 254 -0.83 -22.13 0.53
N PHE A 255 -0.81 -20.81 0.67
CA PHE A 255 -1.41 -20.15 1.83
C PHE A 255 -2.94 -20.24 1.86
N ALA A 256 -3.59 -20.51 0.73
CA ALA A 256 -5.04 -20.77 0.72
C ALA A 256 -5.38 -22.12 1.40
N VAL A 257 -4.43 -23.04 1.44
CA VAL A 257 -4.56 -24.35 2.12
C VAL A 257 -4.13 -24.26 3.58
N ASN A 258 -3.05 -23.51 3.85
CA ASN A 258 -2.46 -23.38 5.18
C ASN A 258 -2.06 -21.91 5.42
N PRO A 259 -3.01 -21.05 5.79
CA PRO A 259 -2.77 -19.62 5.94
C PRO A 259 -1.95 -19.30 7.19
N ILE A 260 -1.38 -18.10 7.21
CA ILE A 260 -0.82 -17.50 8.43
C ILE A 260 -1.95 -17.26 9.43
N GLU A 261 -1.73 -17.64 10.67
CA GLU A 261 -2.69 -17.46 11.75
C GLU A 261 -2.49 -16.12 12.46
N GLY A 262 -3.60 -15.50 12.85
CA GLY A 262 -3.61 -14.23 13.59
C GLY A 262 -4.51 -13.18 12.97
N GLU A 263 -4.66 -12.08 13.68
CA GLU A 263 -5.43 -10.91 13.24
C GLU A 263 -4.53 -9.93 12.48
N ASN A 264 -5.12 -9.07 11.67
CA ASN A 264 -4.42 -8.03 10.92
C ASN A 264 -3.30 -8.59 10.01
N ILE A 265 -3.63 -9.63 9.25
CA ILE A 265 -2.73 -10.27 8.30
C ILE A 265 -3.22 -9.98 6.86
N GLY A 266 -2.32 -9.53 6.01
CA GLY A 266 -2.48 -9.43 4.57
C GLY A 266 -1.29 -10.05 3.83
N TYR A 267 -1.35 -10.11 2.50
CA TYR A 267 -0.27 -10.68 1.69
C TYR A 267 0.32 -9.61 0.77
N ALA A 268 1.64 -9.51 0.76
CA ALA A 268 2.39 -8.57 -0.07
C ALA A 268 2.87 -9.25 -1.36
N VAL A 269 2.53 -8.70 -2.51
CA VAL A 269 2.78 -9.29 -3.84
C VAL A 269 3.72 -8.39 -4.64
N HIS A 270 4.65 -8.99 -5.38
CA HIS A 270 5.41 -8.32 -6.43
C HIS A 270 4.88 -8.77 -7.79
N LEU A 271 4.67 -7.82 -8.67
CA LEU A 271 4.07 -8.05 -9.97
C LEU A 271 4.71 -7.16 -11.03
N TYR A 272 5.45 -7.79 -11.93
CA TYR A 272 6.16 -7.10 -12.99
C TYR A 272 5.61 -7.48 -14.37
N PRO A 273 5.76 -6.60 -15.38
CA PRO A 273 5.46 -6.96 -16.77
C PRO A 273 6.19 -8.24 -17.18
N GLY A 274 5.47 -9.15 -17.82
CA GLY A 274 5.97 -10.48 -18.21
C GLY A 274 5.74 -11.58 -17.18
N TRP A 275 5.30 -11.25 -15.95
CA TRP A 275 4.96 -12.23 -14.93
C TRP A 275 3.49 -12.63 -15.00
N MET A 276 3.18 -13.81 -14.49
CA MET A 276 1.81 -14.33 -14.45
C MET A 276 1.12 -14.35 -15.83
N GLY A 277 1.88 -14.55 -16.89
CA GLY A 277 1.32 -14.53 -18.25
C GLY A 277 1.01 -13.13 -18.81
N SER A 278 1.36 -12.07 -18.09
CA SER A 278 1.17 -10.69 -18.56
C SER A 278 2.13 -10.33 -19.71
N ASP A 279 1.81 -9.25 -20.41
CA ASP A 279 2.72 -8.71 -21.43
C ASP A 279 4.09 -8.36 -20.84
N GLY A 280 5.14 -8.59 -21.62
CA GLY A 280 6.51 -8.23 -21.23
C GLY A 280 6.77 -6.73 -21.26
N GLU A 281 7.94 -6.31 -20.79
CA GLU A 281 8.33 -4.91 -20.64
C GLU A 281 8.16 -4.06 -21.91
N ASN A 282 8.30 -4.63 -23.07
CA ASN A 282 8.25 -3.88 -24.33
C ASN A 282 6.95 -4.12 -25.12
N GLY A 283 6.05 -4.97 -24.65
CA GLY A 283 4.84 -5.35 -25.38
C GLY A 283 5.10 -6.05 -26.72
N ASP A 284 6.37 -6.31 -27.05
CA ASP A 284 6.85 -6.91 -28.29
C ASP A 284 7.28 -8.37 -28.15
N GLY A 285 6.86 -8.99 -27.06
CA GLY A 285 7.10 -10.39 -26.86
C GLY A 285 8.39 -10.70 -26.14
N GLY A 286 8.72 -10.00 -25.12
CA GLY A 286 9.48 -10.62 -24.06
C GLY A 286 8.96 -12.03 -23.86
N SER A 287 9.35 -12.75 -22.93
CA SER A 287 8.97 -14.16 -22.75
C SER A 287 7.47 -14.46 -22.63
N SER A 288 6.59 -13.43 -22.59
CA SER A 288 5.15 -13.58 -22.67
C SER A 288 4.54 -12.62 -23.68
N THR A 289 3.84 -13.18 -24.62
CA THR A 289 2.97 -12.49 -25.58
C THR A 289 1.54 -12.44 -25.05
N GLY A 290 1.40 -12.57 -23.73
CA GLY A 290 0.10 -12.70 -23.09
C GLY A 290 -0.66 -11.38 -23.14
N GLY A 291 -1.87 -11.32 -23.42
CA GLY A 291 -2.77 -10.23 -23.15
C GLY A 291 -3.47 -10.45 -21.81
N TYR A 292 -4.70 -9.97 -21.73
CA TYR A 292 -5.50 -10.06 -20.51
C TYR A 292 -5.74 -11.51 -20.04
N GLU A 293 -6.14 -12.42 -20.95
CA GLU A 293 -6.55 -13.77 -20.55
C GLU A 293 -5.43 -14.59 -19.89
N PRO A 294 -4.21 -14.67 -20.46
CA PRO A 294 -3.11 -15.33 -19.78
C PRO A 294 -2.73 -14.67 -18.46
N PHE A 295 -2.84 -13.34 -18.37
CA PHE A 295 -2.54 -12.62 -17.13
C PHE A 295 -3.61 -12.91 -16.07
N GLN A 296 -4.89 -12.88 -16.41
CA GLN A 296 -5.97 -13.27 -15.49
C GLN A 296 -5.77 -14.70 -14.98
N GLN A 297 -5.46 -15.64 -15.87
CA GLN A 297 -5.20 -17.02 -15.47
C GLN A 297 -4.00 -17.13 -14.52
N GLY A 298 -2.91 -16.42 -14.80
CA GLY A 298 -1.73 -16.39 -13.91
C GLY A 298 -2.05 -15.79 -12.54
N TRP A 299 -2.87 -14.75 -12.48
CA TRP A 299 -3.37 -14.19 -11.24
C TRP A 299 -4.27 -15.19 -10.48
N ASP A 300 -5.20 -15.83 -11.17
CA ASP A 300 -6.11 -16.82 -10.60
C ASP A 300 -5.37 -18.04 -10.04
N ASP A 301 -4.30 -18.47 -10.70
CA ASP A 301 -3.48 -19.58 -10.24
C ASP A 301 -2.55 -19.22 -9.08
N SER A 302 -2.16 -17.96 -8.94
CA SER A 302 -1.11 -17.53 -8.03
C SER A 302 -1.61 -16.78 -6.81
N VAL A 303 -2.40 -15.72 -6.99
CA VAL A 303 -2.78 -14.76 -5.94
C VAL A 303 -4.25 -14.83 -5.57
N ALA A 304 -5.14 -15.00 -6.54
CA ALA A 304 -6.58 -15.02 -6.29
C ALA A 304 -7.02 -15.97 -5.17
N PRO A 305 -6.41 -17.15 -4.98
CA PRO A 305 -6.80 -18.05 -3.88
C PRO A 305 -6.68 -17.40 -2.49
N VAL A 306 -5.65 -16.60 -2.24
CA VAL A 306 -5.52 -15.88 -0.95
C VAL A 306 -6.33 -14.59 -0.92
N ALA A 307 -6.56 -13.95 -2.06
CA ALA A 307 -7.40 -12.77 -2.18
C ALA A 307 -8.88 -13.05 -1.84
N THR A 308 -9.29 -14.29 -1.73
CA THR A 308 -10.65 -14.67 -1.30
C THR A 308 -10.90 -14.46 0.20
N PHE A 309 -9.85 -14.41 1.01
CA PHE A 309 -9.99 -14.32 2.48
C PHE A 309 -9.08 -13.29 3.16
N ALA A 310 -8.13 -12.70 2.45
CA ALA A 310 -7.23 -11.68 3.00
C ALA A 310 -7.03 -10.51 2.03
N PRO A 311 -6.71 -9.31 2.51
CA PRO A 311 -6.33 -8.20 1.65
C PRO A 311 -4.97 -8.45 1.00
N ILE A 312 -4.82 -7.93 -0.20
CA ILE A 312 -3.60 -7.99 -0.99
C ILE A 312 -3.00 -6.60 -1.10
N MET A 313 -1.68 -6.52 -1.03
CA MET A 313 -0.94 -5.30 -1.37
C MET A 313 0.15 -5.63 -2.38
N ILE A 314 0.10 -5.04 -3.55
CA ILE A 314 1.19 -5.09 -4.51
C ILE A 314 2.23 -4.07 -4.05
N THR A 315 3.32 -4.57 -3.50
CA THR A 315 4.40 -3.77 -2.90
C THR A 315 5.56 -3.50 -3.85
N GLU A 316 5.55 -4.14 -5.01
CA GLU A 316 6.37 -3.77 -6.16
C GLU A 316 5.61 -4.03 -7.45
N MET A 317 5.59 -3.03 -8.32
CA MET A 317 5.05 -3.10 -9.67
C MET A 317 5.77 -2.08 -10.53
N ASP A 318 6.53 -2.55 -11.51
CA ASP A 318 7.27 -1.64 -12.38
C ASP A 318 6.42 -1.23 -13.59
N TRP A 319 6.29 0.06 -13.75
CA TRP A 319 5.68 0.69 -14.92
C TRP A 319 6.72 1.21 -15.88
N ALA A 320 7.93 1.35 -15.39
CA ALA A 320 9.00 1.96 -16.11
C ALA A 320 10.05 0.93 -16.42
N PRO A 321 10.30 0.66 -17.68
CA PRO A 321 11.53 0.03 -18.04
C PRO A 321 12.69 0.88 -17.53
N SER A 322 13.73 0.21 -17.08
CA SER A 322 14.95 0.82 -16.53
C SER A 322 15.59 1.91 -17.40
N LYS A 323 15.06 2.18 -18.57
CA LYS A 323 15.69 2.96 -19.62
C LYS A 323 15.05 4.30 -19.93
N TYR A 324 13.98 4.69 -19.29
CA TYR A 324 13.32 5.97 -19.57
C TYR A 324 13.30 6.34 -21.06
N ASN A 325 13.14 5.36 -21.93
CA ASN A 325 13.08 5.58 -23.35
C ASN A 325 11.63 5.53 -23.84
N ALA A 326 11.45 5.67 -25.12
CA ALA A 326 10.14 5.70 -25.77
C ALA A 326 9.28 4.44 -25.56
N SER A 327 9.76 3.43 -24.87
CA SER A 327 8.99 2.25 -24.50
C SER A 327 8.06 2.45 -23.29
N TRP A 328 8.17 3.54 -22.56
CA TRP A 328 7.13 3.96 -21.65
C TRP A 328 5.89 4.31 -22.46
N GLY A 329 4.82 3.66 -22.24
CA GLY A 329 3.63 3.98 -22.97
C GLY A 329 2.69 2.82 -23.15
N LYS A 330 2.09 2.72 -24.32
CA LYS A 330 1.03 1.76 -24.64
C LYS A 330 1.41 0.31 -24.37
N ALA A 331 2.67 -0.06 -24.56
CA ALA A 331 3.15 -1.40 -24.30
C ALA A 331 3.01 -1.81 -22.82
N HIS A 332 3.20 -0.88 -21.89
CA HIS A 332 3.06 -1.12 -20.46
C HIS A 332 1.67 -0.76 -19.95
N THR A 333 1.14 0.35 -20.41
CA THR A 333 -0.16 0.86 -19.97
C THR A 333 -1.28 0.16 -20.71
N GLY A 334 -1.24 0.17 -22.02
CA GLY A 334 -2.15 -0.57 -22.88
C GLY A 334 -3.62 -0.20 -22.78
N THR A 335 -4.44 -1.06 -23.38
CA THR A 335 -5.90 -1.01 -23.26
C THR A 335 -6.40 -2.35 -22.72
N PHE A 336 -7.44 -2.31 -21.92
CA PHE A 336 -8.04 -3.53 -21.38
C PHE A 336 -8.39 -4.53 -22.50
N GLY A 337 -7.97 -5.77 -22.29
CA GLY A 337 -8.15 -6.86 -23.28
C GLY A 337 -7.18 -6.85 -24.46
N GLY A 338 -6.43 -5.77 -24.64
CA GLY A 338 -5.39 -5.64 -25.65
C GLY A 338 -3.97 -5.84 -25.10
N PRO A 339 -2.96 -5.55 -25.90
CA PRO A 339 -1.59 -5.53 -25.40
C PRO A 339 -1.42 -4.40 -24.38
N GLY A 340 -0.62 -4.68 -23.35
CA GLY A 340 -0.28 -3.72 -22.31
C GLY A 340 -0.60 -4.20 -20.90
N PHE A 341 0.43 -4.23 -20.08
CA PHE A 341 0.37 -4.71 -18.71
C PHE A 341 -0.58 -3.89 -17.83
N GLY A 342 -0.50 -2.56 -17.90
CA GLY A 342 -1.12 -1.70 -16.91
C GLY A 342 -2.65 -1.74 -16.90
N ALA A 343 -3.29 -1.60 -18.06
CA ALA A 343 -4.75 -1.63 -18.15
C ALA A 343 -5.33 -3.00 -17.78
N ASN A 344 -4.62 -4.08 -18.14
CA ASN A 344 -5.01 -5.44 -17.76
C ASN A 344 -4.82 -5.67 -16.25
N MET A 345 -3.71 -5.20 -15.67
CA MET A 345 -3.48 -5.25 -14.23
C MET A 345 -4.55 -4.46 -13.47
N LYS A 346 -4.80 -3.22 -13.87
CA LYS A 346 -5.85 -2.39 -13.24
C LYS A 346 -7.19 -3.12 -13.23
N HIS A 347 -7.59 -3.71 -14.35
CA HIS A 347 -8.85 -4.45 -14.42
C HIS A 347 -8.88 -5.66 -13.47
N ILE A 348 -7.79 -6.42 -13.39
CA ILE A 348 -7.69 -7.59 -12.49
C ILE A 348 -7.82 -7.14 -11.02
N VAL A 349 -7.11 -6.10 -10.62
CA VAL A 349 -7.14 -5.63 -9.23
C VAL A 349 -8.46 -4.96 -8.88
N ASP A 350 -9.08 -4.24 -9.81
CA ASP A 350 -10.41 -3.65 -9.63
C ASP A 350 -11.48 -4.74 -9.43
N ASN A 351 -11.45 -5.78 -10.26
CA ASN A 351 -12.35 -6.92 -10.13
C ASN A 351 -12.15 -7.69 -8.83
N SER A 352 -10.94 -7.78 -8.33
CA SER A 352 -10.67 -8.36 -7.01
C SER A 352 -11.26 -7.51 -5.88
N GLY A 353 -11.20 -6.18 -6.00
CA GLY A 353 -11.82 -5.23 -5.08
C GLY A 353 -11.18 -5.11 -3.69
N ASN A 354 -10.06 -5.80 -3.45
CA ASN A 354 -9.35 -5.81 -2.18
C ASN A 354 -7.82 -5.73 -2.34
N VAL A 355 -7.38 -5.12 -3.43
CA VAL A 355 -5.97 -5.00 -3.78
C VAL A 355 -5.53 -3.55 -3.66
N SER A 356 -4.59 -3.31 -2.76
CA SER A 356 -3.80 -2.08 -2.73
C SER A 356 -2.58 -2.24 -3.63
N TRP A 357 -2.08 -1.17 -4.23
CA TRP A 357 -0.92 -1.27 -5.11
C TRP A 357 -0.10 0.02 -5.17
N LEU A 358 1.15 -0.10 -5.58
CA LEU A 358 2.07 1.02 -5.72
C LEU A 358 2.82 0.98 -7.04
N ILE A 359 3.39 2.12 -7.40
CA ILE A 359 4.40 2.20 -8.44
C ILE A 359 5.77 2.06 -7.78
N PHE A 360 6.52 1.05 -8.21
CA PHE A 360 7.89 0.81 -7.81
C PHE A 360 8.83 1.25 -8.92
N THR A 361 9.12 2.51 -9.00
CA THR A 361 10.18 3.02 -9.88
C THR A 361 10.48 4.44 -9.45
N GLY A 362 11.70 4.87 -9.66
CA GLY A 362 12.24 6.16 -9.33
C GLY A 362 11.25 7.20 -8.80
N ALA A 363 11.11 7.31 -7.49
CA ALA A 363 10.26 8.32 -6.88
C ALA A 363 10.60 9.74 -7.37
N ASP A 364 11.86 9.98 -7.76
CA ASP A 364 12.33 11.20 -8.41
C ASP A 364 11.69 11.44 -9.79
N LEU A 365 11.34 10.37 -10.50
CA LEU A 365 10.60 10.48 -11.76
C LEU A 365 9.17 10.94 -11.51
N LEU A 366 8.51 10.32 -10.53
CA LEU A 366 7.14 10.70 -10.16
C LEU A 366 7.07 12.16 -9.70
N ALA A 367 8.08 12.62 -8.94
CA ALA A 367 8.17 14.01 -8.50
C ALA A 367 8.30 15.02 -9.65
N LYS A 368 8.81 14.60 -10.79
CA LYS A 368 8.92 15.45 -11.99
C LYS A 368 7.66 15.45 -12.84
N PHE A 369 6.79 14.46 -12.67
CA PHE A 369 5.54 14.40 -13.41
C PHE A 369 4.55 15.42 -12.85
N LYS A 370 3.95 16.22 -13.73
CA LYS A 370 2.90 17.19 -13.40
C LYS A 370 1.72 17.00 -14.34
N ASP A 371 0.54 17.41 -13.91
CA ASP A 371 -0.69 17.40 -14.73
C ASP A 371 -0.65 18.47 -15.86
N THR A 372 0.52 18.87 -16.25
CA THR A 372 0.78 19.74 -17.39
C THR A 372 1.94 19.19 -18.18
N PRO A 373 1.88 19.23 -19.52
CA PRO A 373 3.01 18.83 -20.33
C PRO A 373 4.30 19.56 -19.90
N PRO A 374 5.45 18.89 -19.94
CA PRO A 374 6.73 19.54 -19.65
C PRO A 374 7.02 20.64 -20.66
N ALA A 375 7.82 21.61 -20.27
CA ALA A 375 8.28 22.67 -21.18
C ALA A 375 9.17 22.08 -22.28
N GLU A 376 9.27 22.81 -23.41
CA GLU A 376 10.14 22.43 -24.52
C GLU A 376 11.59 22.23 -24.02
N GLY A 377 12.15 21.06 -24.31
CA GLY A 377 13.51 20.69 -23.88
C GLY A 377 13.58 19.93 -22.55
N GLU A 378 12.49 19.67 -21.86
CA GLU A 378 12.44 18.76 -20.74
C GLU A 378 12.44 17.29 -21.17
N ALA A 379 13.00 16.41 -20.34
CA ALA A 379 13.40 15.05 -20.72
C ALA A 379 12.24 14.04 -20.92
N TYR A 380 10.97 14.42 -20.76
CA TYR A 380 9.87 13.46 -20.71
C TYR A 380 8.81 13.72 -21.77
N THR A 381 9.12 13.37 -23.02
CA THR A 381 8.18 13.50 -24.15
C THR A 381 6.93 12.61 -23.99
N PHE A 382 7.03 11.51 -23.27
CA PHE A 382 5.90 10.62 -23.02
C PHE A 382 4.82 11.24 -22.11
N LEU A 383 5.13 12.30 -21.36
CA LEU A 383 4.15 13.02 -20.56
C LEU A 383 3.16 13.82 -21.40
N THR A 384 3.46 14.05 -22.68
CA THR A 384 2.55 14.70 -23.62
C THR A 384 1.57 13.74 -24.27
N ASP A 385 1.79 12.43 -24.14
CA ASP A 385 0.89 11.39 -24.66
C ASP A 385 -0.01 10.88 -23.51
N PRO A 386 -1.31 11.14 -23.51
CA PRO A 386 -2.21 10.73 -22.44
C PRO A 386 -2.35 9.19 -22.34
N GLU A 387 -1.90 8.43 -23.31
CA GLU A 387 -1.86 6.97 -23.23
C GLU A 387 -0.49 6.42 -22.79
N ALA A 388 0.51 7.28 -22.65
CA ALA A 388 1.83 6.88 -22.19
C ALA A 388 1.94 6.84 -20.67
N CYS A 389 2.62 5.83 -20.13
CA CYS A 389 3.00 5.82 -18.73
C CYS A 389 4.03 6.93 -18.44
N PRO A 390 3.94 7.69 -17.31
CA PRO A 390 3.02 7.47 -16.21
C PRO A 390 1.67 8.18 -16.32
N TRP A 391 1.33 8.81 -17.45
CA TRP A 391 0.12 9.61 -17.58
C TRP A 391 -1.18 8.86 -17.25
N PRO A 392 -1.49 7.68 -17.81
CA PRO A 392 -2.68 6.94 -17.42
C PRO A 392 -2.66 6.55 -15.95
N THR A 393 -1.49 6.21 -15.40
CA THR A 393 -1.33 5.84 -14.01
C THR A 393 -1.63 7.03 -13.09
N TYR A 394 -1.19 8.23 -13.43
CA TYR A 394 -1.53 9.44 -12.71
C TYR A 394 -3.05 9.62 -12.63
N HIS A 395 -3.76 9.50 -13.74
CA HIS A 395 -5.21 9.59 -13.77
C HIS A 395 -5.89 8.47 -13.00
N TRP A 396 -5.36 7.26 -13.01
CA TRP A 396 -5.88 6.15 -12.21
C TRP A 396 -5.76 6.41 -10.71
N TYR A 397 -4.66 6.99 -10.25
CA TYR A 397 -4.54 7.41 -8.85
C TYR A 397 -5.57 8.49 -8.49
N GLN A 398 -5.86 9.41 -9.40
CA GLN A 398 -6.92 10.40 -9.21
C GLN A 398 -8.31 9.75 -9.11
N GLU A 399 -8.58 8.76 -9.94
CA GLU A 399 -9.81 7.98 -9.95
C GLU A 399 -9.99 7.21 -8.63
N TYR A 400 -8.99 6.44 -8.26
CA TYR A 400 -9.01 5.67 -7.01
C TYR A 400 -9.15 6.57 -5.77
N ALA A 401 -8.53 7.72 -5.77
CA ALA A 401 -8.69 8.68 -4.68
C ALA A 401 -10.14 9.15 -4.52
N LYS A 402 -10.91 9.20 -5.59
CA LYS A 402 -12.34 9.54 -5.52
C LYS A 402 -13.20 8.37 -5.04
N GLU A 403 -12.85 7.15 -5.40
CA GLU A 403 -13.67 5.96 -5.16
C GLU A 403 -13.39 5.30 -3.82
N ASN A 404 -12.13 5.21 -3.45
CA ASN A 404 -11.67 4.47 -2.26
C ASN A 404 -11.36 5.39 -1.07
N TYR A 405 -11.85 6.57 -1.14
CA TYR A 405 -11.77 7.54 -0.10
C TYR A 405 -12.49 7.01 1.13
N PRO A 406 -11.88 6.96 2.32
CA PRO A 406 -12.68 6.92 3.53
C PRO A 406 -13.56 8.17 3.42
N ARG A 407 -14.83 7.97 3.17
CA ARG A 407 -15.71 9.11 2.96
C ARG A 407 -15.58 9.97 4.18
N PRO A 408 -15.44 11.30 4.01
CA PRO A 408 -15.66 12.16 5.13
C PRO A 408 -16.93 11.65 5.80
N ASP A 409 -16.96 11.56 7.11
CA ASP A 409 -18.20 11.36 7.83
C ASP A 409 -19.20 12.32 7.19
N PHE A 410 -19.86 11.87 6.15
CA PHE A 410 -21.14 12.41 5.82
C PHE A 410 -22.04 11.93 6.94
N THR A 411 -21.88 12.54 8.09
CA THR A 411 -22.98 12.79 8.96
C THR A 411 -23.91 13.76 8.27
N TYR A 412 -24.30 13.45 7.03
CA TYR A 412 -25.56 13.91 6.55
C TYR A 412 -26.58 13.10 7.35
N GLN A 413 -26.78 13.59 8.56
CA GLN A 413 -27.90 13.19 9.36
C GLN A 413 -29.11 13.81 8.66
N SER A 414 -29.88 12.99 7.99
CA SER A 414 -31.14 13.44 7.43
C SER A 414 -32.01 13.94 8.57
N HIS A 415 -32.93 14.85 8.29
CA HIS A 415 -33.92 15.28 9.29
C HIS A 415 -34.73 14.11 9.90
N SER A 416 -34.68 12.96 9.26
CA SER A 416 -35.38 11.75 9.66
C SER A 416 -34.54 10.86 10.57
N ASP A 417 -33.23 10.97 10.54
CA ASP A 417 -32.33 10.22 11.40
C ASP A 417 -32.27 10.85 12.80
N ASN A 418 -32.70 10.11 13.81
CA ASN A 418 -32.74 10.58 15.18
C ASN A 418 -31.38 10.46 15.89
N GLY A 419 -30.35 9.87 15.23
CA GLY A 419 -28.99 9.71 15.78
C GLY A 419 -28.84 8.64 16.87
N ASP A 420 -29.90 7.87 17.16
CA ASP A 420 -29.95 6.84 18.20
C ASP A 420 -30.26 5.43 17.62
N GLY A 421 -30.14 5.28 16.32
CA GLY A 421 -30.50 4.05 15.60
C GLY A 421 -31.98 3.94 15.25
N THR A 422 -32.77 5.00 15.51
CA THR A 422 -34.17 5.12 15.10
C THR A 422 -34.34 6.21 14.05
N TYR A 423 -35.47 6.23 13.36
CA TYR A 423 -35.80 7.26 12.40
C TYR A 423 -37.27 7.68 12.47
N THR A 424 -37.55 8.87 11.96
CA THR A 424 -38.89 9.44 11.88
C THR A 424 -39.33 9.57 10.41
N ASN A 425 -40.52 9.13 10.07
CA ASN A 425 -41.08 9.32 8.73
C ASN A 425 -41.55 10.75 8.48
N PRO A 426 -41.45 11.24 7.25
CA PRO A 426 -40.87 10.58 6.06
C PRO A 426 -39.34 10.58 6.08
N VAL A 427 -38.71 9.51 5.59
CA VAL A 427 -37.23 9.43 5.49
C VAL A 427 -36.65 10.42 4.49
N ILE A 428 -37.42 10.85 3.49
CA ILE A 428 -37.04 11.86 2.50
C ILE A 428 -38.15 12.92 2.46
N PHE A 429 -37.76 14.19 2.66
CA PHE A 429 -38.63 15.34 2.48
C PHE A 429 -38.52 15.87 1.05
N GLY A 430 -39.05 15.14 0.09
CA GLY A 430 -38.99 15.52 -1.32
C GLY A 430 -39.98 14.73 -2.15
N ASP A 431 -40.23 15.18 -3.36
CA ASP A 431 -41.09 14.48 -4.31
C ASP A 431 -40.24 13.52 -5.15
N PHE A 432 -40.30 12.24 -4.80
CA PHE A 432 -39.62 11.16 -5.48
C PHE A 432 -40.67 10.10 -5.88
N PRO A 433 -41.46 10.37 -6.91
CA PRO A 433 -42.53 9.48 -7.34
C PRO A 433 -41.96 8.22 -8.00
N ASP A 434 -42.73 7.13 -7.90
CA ASP A 434 -42.45 5.82 -8.50
C ASP A 434 -41.00 5.34 -8.21
N PRO A 435 -40.54 5.33 -6.92
CA PRO A 435 -39.19 4.91 -6.60
C PRO A 435 -39.02 3.41 -6.74
N ASP A 436 -37.87 3.01 -7.27
CA ASP A 436 -37.40 1.63 -7.22
C ASP A 436 -36.02 1.59 -6.59
N VAL A 437 -35.77 0.60 -5.72
CA VAL A 437 -34.57 0.50 -4.89
C VAL A 437 -33.88 -0.84 -5.11
N ILE A 438 -32.61 -0.81 -5.44
CA ILE A 438 -31.76 -2.00 -5.50
C ILE A 438 -30.63 -1.92 -4.49
N ARG A 439 -30.18 -3.08 -4.01
CA ARG A 439 -28.97 -3.19 -3.20
C ARG A 439 -27.84 -3.78 -4.03
N VAL A 440 -26.68 -3.10 -4.03
CA VAL A 440 -25.45 -3.58 -4.65
C VAL A 440 -24.35 -3.56 -3.60
N GLY A 441 -23.93 -4.72 -3.13
CA GLY A 441 -23.05 -4.83 -1.98
C GLY A 441 -23.69 -4.23 -0.73
N ASP A 442 -23.02 -3.26 -0.12
CA ASP A 442 -23.50 -2.56 1.09
C ASP A 442 -24.16 -1.21 0.77
N VAL A 443 -24.49 -0.98 -0.49
CA VAL A 443 -25.07 0.28 -0.96
C VAL A 443 -26.46 0.05 -1.51
N TYR A 444 -27.38 0.94 -1.15
CA TYR A 444 -28.71 1.02 -1.74
C TYR A 444 -28.72 2.16 -2.76
N TYR A 445 -29.27 1.88 -3.93
CA TYR A 445 -29.50 2.86 -4.98
C TYR A 445 -30.99 2.94 -5.23
N MET A 446 -31.53 4.15 -5.22
CA MET A 446 -32.91 4.44 -5.55
C MET A 446 -32.95 5.26 -6.83
N VAL A 447 -33.75 4.82 -7.77
CA VAL A 447 -34.13 5.63 -8.93
C VAL A 447 -35.56 6.12 -8.75
N SER A 448 -35.80 7.36 -9.13
CA SER A 448 -37.14 7.93 -9.12
C SER A 448 -37.38 8.72 -10.39
N THR A 449 -38.59 8.74 -10.88
CA THR A 449 -38.99 9.60 -12.01
C THR A 449 -38.97 11.06 -11.59
N THR A 450 -38.64 11.95 -12.52
CA THR A 450 -38.73 13.39 -12.33
C THR A 450 -40.02 13.98 -12.94
N MET A 451 -40.92 13.13 -13.37
CA MET A 451 -42.23 13.43 -13.98
C MET A 451 -42.14 14.36 -15.19
N TYR A 452 -41.78 15.62 -15.00
CA TYR A 452 -41.84 16.67 -16.02
C TYR A 452 -40.50 17.35 -16.29
N ILE A 453 -39.45 16.96 -15.56
CA ILE A 453 -38.12 17.61 -15.66
C ILE A 453 -37.17 16.69 -16.40
N PHE A 454 -36.59 17.18 -17.47
CA PHE A 454 -35.53 16.46 -18.21
C PHE A 454 -34.14 16.93 -17.75
N PRO A 455 -33.16 15.99 -17.63
CA PRO A 455 -33.16 14.56 -17.90
C PRO A 455 -33.82 13.75 -16.77
N GLY A 456 -34.68 12.84 -17.11
CA GLY A 456 -35.74 12.25 -16.36
C GLY A 456 -35.48 11.14 -15.35
N ALA A 457 -34.31 11.00 -14.74
CA ALA A 457 -34.10 10.02 -13.65
C ALA A 457 -33.15 10.57 -12.59
N THR A 458 -33.66 10.74 -11.38
CA THR A 458 -32.82 11.02 -10.21
C THR A 458 -32.36 9.70 -9.61
N ILE A 459 -31.06 9.59 -9.33
CA ILE A 459 -30.49 8.45 -8.64
C ILE A 459 -30.00 8.94 -7.28
N LEU A 460 -30.51 8.34 -6.22
CA LEU A 460 -30.07 8.55 -4.85
C LEU A 460 -29.28 7.34 -4.37
N LYS A 461 -28.48 7.54 -3.36
CA LYS A 461 -27.62 6.54 -2.77
C LYS A 461 -27.74 6.59 -1.25
N SER A 462 -27.86 5.42 -0.63
CA SER A 462 -27.90 5.28 0.83
C SER A 462 -27.12 4.06 1.28
N TYR A 463 -26.67 4.07 2.53
CA TYR A 463 -26.04 2.92 3.18
C TYR A 463 -26.92 2.28 4.24
N ASP A 464 -27.97 2.97 4.66
CA ASP A 464 -28.83 2.59 5.79
C ASP A 464 -30.32 2.73 5.50
N LEU A 465 -30.70 3.16 4.29
CA LEU A 465 -32.08 3.43 3.86
C LEU A 465 -32.74 4.63 4.56
N VAL A 466 -32.03 5.35 5.40
CA VAL A 466 -32.51 6.54 6.15
C VAL A 466 -31.84 7.79 5.62
N ASN A 467 -30.54 7.75 5.41
CA ASN A 467 -29.72 8.85 4.88
C ASN A 467 -29.51 8.63 3.36
N TRP A 468 -30.19 9.43 2.55
CA TRP A 468 -30.21 9.31 1.08
C TRP A 468 -29.49 10.45 0.39
#